data_44d82ebfdc0f9f715cdb044f49423e95
#
_entry.id   44d82ebfdc0f9f715cdb044f49423e95
#
_cell.length_a   1.000
_cell.length_b   1.000
_cell.length_c   1.000
_cell.angle_alpha   90.00
_cell.angle_beta   90.00
_cell.angle_gamma   90.00
#
_symmetry.space_group_name_H-M   'P 1'
#
loop_
_entity.id
_entity.type
_entity.pdbx_description
1 polymer ?
#
loop_
_entity_poly.entity_id
_entity_poly.type
_entity_poly.pdbx_seq_one_letter_code
_entity_poly.pdbx_strand_id
1 'polypeptide(L)'
;MASANQGWCTVVVPCYNEAGRLKTAEFAKFLAGPAGGNIRFLFVNDGSQDGTLEMLERFRKGHEAQVQVLDQQPNGGKGEAVRAGMLAALRLGESEFVGFWDADLATPLEAIGDLLREFDERPEVQMVFGSRVRLLGRDVRRKASRHYLGRLFATVVSTMLRLPVYDTQCGAKLFRATPELTEILAEPFLSRWVFDVEIIARQMRASGLDAVLVEQQIVELPLRRWDDVAGSKVHATDFVKAFVDVVRIWLRYL
;
A
#
# COMPACT_ATOMS: atom_id res chain seq x y z
N MET A 1 22.45 -11.95 -12.22
CA MET A 1 23.28 -10.73 -12.39
C MET A 1 22.48 -9.60 -11.78
N ALA A 2 22.95 -8.97 -10.71
CA ALA A 2 22.28 -7.80 -10.15
C ALA A 2 22.39 -6.67 -11.17
N SER A 3 21.24 -6.12 -11.60
CA SER A 3 21.20 -4.94 -12.47
C SER A 3 21.84 -3.78 -11.72
N ALA A 4 22.97 -3.28 -12.25
CA ALA A 4 23.58 -2.07 -11.76
C ALA A 4 22.65 -0.90 -12.05
N ASN A 5 22.24 -0.20 -11.00
CA ASN A 5 21.45 1.04 -11.00
C ASN A 5 19.94 0.90 -10.78
N GLN A 6 19.50 0.04 -9.90
CA GLN A 6 18.12 0.17 -9.38
C GLN A 6 18.08 1.37 -8.41
N GLY A 7 17.24 2.37 -8.72
CA GLY A 7 16.95 3.47 -7.83
C GLY A 7 16.30 2.98 -6.51
N TRP A 8 16.18 3.86 -5.53
CA TRP A 8 15.54 3.50 -4.26
C TRP A 8 14.06 3.14 -4.45
N CYS A 9 13.61 2.13 -3.70
CA CYS A 9 12.19 1.89 -3.48
C CYS A 9 11.84 2.36 -2.06
N THR A 10 11.04 3.43 -1.95
CA THR A 10 10.59 3.95 -0.65
C THR A 10 9.21 3.41 -0.31
N VAL A 11 9.14 2.64 0.78
CA VAL A 11 7.92 2.00 1.27
C VAL A 11 7.40 2.74 2.50
N VAL A 12 6.24 3.36 2.37
CA VAL A 12 5.53 4.06 3.45
C VAL A 12 4.85 3.05 4.36
N VAL A 13 5.04 3.19 5.67
CA VAL A 13 4.41 2.35 6.69
C VAL A 13 3.58 3.24 7.61
N PRO A 14 2.24 3.32 7.42
CA PRO A 14 1.37 4.12 8.27
C PRO A 14 1.24 3.47 9.66
N CYS A 15 1.47 4.25 10.71
CA CYS A 15 1.47 3.80 12.10
C CYS A 15 0.51 4.66 12.95
N TYR A 16 -0.40 4.02 13.65
CA TYR A 16 -1.29 4.67 14.62
C TYR A 16 -1.51 3.78 15.84
N ASN A 17 -0.94 4.19 16.99
CA ASN A 17 -0.95 3.43 18.24
C ASN A 17 -0.42 1.99 18.04
N GLU A 18 0.81 1.89 17.56
CA GLU A 18 1.49 0.63 17.21
C GLU A 18 2.64 0.27 18.17
N ALA A 19 2.86 1.01 19.27
CA ALA A 19 3.96 0.80 20.21
C ALA A 19 4.06 -0.65 20.74
N GLY A 20 2.92 -1.33 20.92
CA GLY A 20 2.88 -2.72 21.39
C GLY A 20 2.82 -3.79 20.29
N ARG A 21 2.77 -3.39 19.01
CA ARG A 21 2.52 -4.34 17.91
C ARG A 21 3.52 -4.28 16.77
N LEU A 22 4.11 -3.11 16.51
CA LEU A 22 5.08 -2.94 15.40
C LEU A 22 6.35 -3.76 15.68
N LYS A 23 6.64 -4.65 14.76
CA LYS A 23 7.78 -5.58 14.85
C LYS A 23 9.04 -4.96 14.21
N THR A 24 9.62 -3.92 14.82
CA THR A 24 10.81 -3.24 14.27
C THR A 24 11.98 -4.19 13.98
N ALA A 25 12.11 -5.28 14.74
CA ALA A 25 13.11 -6.31 14.51
C ALA A 25 12.97 -7.03 13.16
N GLU A 26 11.73 -7.21 12.65
CA GLU A 26 11.51 -7.82 11.34
C GLU A 26 11.93 -6.86 10.22
N PHE A 27 11.67 -5.56 10.37
CA PHE A 27 12.16 -4.54 9.44
C PHE A 27 13.69 -4.47 9.44
N ALA A 28 14.33 -4.46 10.62
CA ALA A 28 15.79 -4.48 10.73
C ALA A 28 16.40 -5.72 10.07
N LYS A 29 15.83 -6.90 10.34
CA LYS A 29 16.28 -8.16 9.74
C LYS A 29 16.15 -8.13 8.20
N PHE A 30 15.05 -7.59 7.68
CA PHE A 30 14.84 -7.45 6.24
C PHE A 30 15.88 -6.50 5.61
N LEU A 31 16.12 -5.33 6.21
CA LEU A 31 17.10 -4.35 5.74
C LEU A 31 18.53 -4.90 5.76
N ALA A 32 18.88 -5.72 6.75
CA ALA A 32 20.18 -6.38 6.83
C ALA A 32 20.33 -7.54 5.83
N GLY A 33 19.25 -8.00 5.23
CA GLY A 33 19.23 -9.08 4.25
C GLY A 33 19.50 -8.60 2.81
N PRO A 34 19.73 -9.55 1.87
CA PRO A 34 20.08 -9.21 0.49
C PRO A 34 18.96 -8.47 -0.26
N ALA A 35 17.70 -8.61 0.17
CA ALA A 35 16.55 -7.94 -0.44
C ALA A 35 16.37 -6.49 0.06
N GLY A 36 17.06 -6.09 1.15
CA GLY A 36 16.91 -4.77 1.76
C GLY A 36 17.79 -3.68 1.14
N GLY A 37 18.74 -4.02 0.27
CA GLY A 37 19.80 -3.09 -0.19
C GLY A 37 19.29 -1.78 -0.79
N ASN A 38 18.24 -1.82 -1.60
CA ASN A 38 17.66 -0.66 -2.27
C ASN A 38 16.28 -0.27 -1.68
N ILE A 39 15.95 -0.76 -0.49
CA ILE A 39 14.67 -0.47 0.17
C ILE A 39 14.88 0.57 1.26
N ARG A 40 14.00 1.55 1.29
CA ARG A 40 13.87 2.55 2.35
C ARG A 40 12.48 2.47 2.93
N PHE A 41 12.36 2.48 4.25
CA PHE A 41 11.07 2.60 4.93
C PHE A 41 10.86 4.03 5.44
N LEU A 42 9.70 4.60 5.11
CA LEU A 42 9.22 5.85 5.68
C LEU A 42 8.04 5.54 6.60
N PHE A 43 8.28 5.49 7.90
CA PHE A 43 7.22 5.34 8.89
C PHE A 43 6.49 6.66 9.09
N VAL A 44 5.17 6.64 8.93
CA VAL A 44 4.33 7.82 9.18
C VAL A 44 3.58 7.61 10.49
N ASN A 45 3.96 8.36 11.53
CA ASN A 45 3.21 8.42 12.76
C ASN A 45 1.97 9.29 12.55
N ASP A 46 0.79 8.70 12.49
CA ASP A 46 -0.49 9.37 12.21
C ASP A 46 -1.18 9.81 13.51
N GLY A 47 -0.54 10.70 14.25
CA GLY A 47 -1.10 11.28 15.48
C GLY A 47 -1.29 10.27 16.60
N SER A 48 -0.34 9.33 16.80
CA SER A 48 -0.40 8.36 17.89
C SER A 48 -0.36 9.04 19.25
N GLN A 49 -1.05 8.44 20.22
CA GLN A 49 -1.14 8.90 21.62
C GLN A 49 -0.41 7.97 22.60
N ASP A 50 0.25 6.94 22.06
CA ASP A 50 1.10 5.99 22.81
C ASP A 50 2.58 6.22 22.50
N GLY A 51 3.45 5.33 22.92
CA GLY A 51 4.90 5.40 22.67
C GLY A 51 5.33 5.09 21.22
N THR A 52 4.45 5.19 20.23
CA THR A 52 4.76 4.83 18.83
C THR A 52 5.85 5.74 18.25
N LEU A 53 5.73 7.06 18.40
CA LEU A 53 6.71 8.01 17.84
C LEU A 53 8.11 7.77 18.43
N GLU A 54 8.21 7.64 19.74
CA GLU A 54 9.49 7.40 20.43
C GLU A 54 10.14 6.08 20.00
N MET A 55 9.31 5.05 19.77
CA MET A 55 9.77 3.76 19.26
C MET A 55 10.31 3.88 17.83
N LEU A 56 9.60 4.58 16.95
CA LEU A 56 10.01 4.82 15.57
C LEU A 56 11.31 5.62 15.48
N GLU A 57 11.42 6.69 16.27
CA GLU A 57 12.64 7.50 16.35
C GLU A 57 13.84 6.72 16.91
N ARG A 58 13.61 5.83 17.88
CA ARG A 58 14.64 4.92 18.38
C ARG A 58 15.08 3.95 17.29
N PHE A 59 14.15 3.40 16.54
CA PHE A 59 14.45 2.50 15.44
C PHE A 59 15.23 3.20 14.31
N ARG A 60 14.86 4.44 13.98
CA ARG A 60 15.56 5.25 12.99
C ARG A 60 17.02 5.48 13.35
N LYS A 61 17.34 5.78 14.63
CA LYS A 61 18.70 6.08 15.10
C LYS A 61 19.76 5.01 14.82
N GLY A 62 19.38 3.81 14.47
CA GLY A 62 20.33 2.75 14.09
C GLY A 62 20.29 2.41 12.60
N HIS A 63 19.45 3.13 11.81
CA HIS A 63 19.17 2.77 10.42
C HIS A 63 18.94 4.00 9.54
N GLU A 64 19.62 5.12 9.84
CA GLU A 64 19.34 6.44 9.25
C GLU A 64 19.40 6.47 7.71
N ALA A 65 20.20 5.60 7.10
CA ALA A 65 20.30 5.49 5.65
C ALA A 65 19.03 4.94 4.98
N GLN A 66 18.28 4.10 5.69
CA GLN A 66 17.15 3.35 5.14
C GLN A 66 15.85 3.52 5.92
N VAL A 67 15.86 4.18 7.07
CA VAL A 67 14.68 4.41 7.89
C VAL A 67 14.48 5.89 8.12
N GLN A 68 13.31 6.37 7.72
CA GLN A 68 12.84 7.74 7.96
C GLN A 68 11.55 7.72 8.77
N VAL A 69 11.28 8.80 9.48
CA VAL A 69 10.05 8.99 10.26
C VAL A 69 9.43 10.32 9.88
N LEU A 70 8.14 10.31 9.60
CA LEU A 70 7.30 11.48 9.41
C LEU A 70 6.27 11.53 10.54
N ASP A 71 6.31 12.57 11.36
CA ASP A 71 5.30 12.79 12.39
C ASP A 71 4.19 13.70 11.82
N GLN A 72 2.99 13.14 11.72
CA GLN A 72 1.80 13.82 11.21
C GLN A 72 0.83 14.09 12.34
N GLN A 73 0.41 15.34 12.49
CA GLN A 73 -0.57 15.78 13.46
C GLN A 73 -1.61 16.72 12.81
N PRO A 74 -2.88 16.63 13.15
CA PRO A 74 -3.54 15.56 13.94
C PRO A 74 -3.70 14.28 13.12
N ASN A 75 -4.25 13.20 13.76
CA ASN A 75 -4.58 11.97 13.06
C ASN A 75 -5.46 12.21 11.83
N GLY A 76 -4.94 11.86 10.65
CA GLY A 76 -5.62 11.97 9.36
C GLY A 76 -6.31 10.68 8.90
N GLY A 77 -5.96 9.55 9.51
CA GLY A 77 -6.34 8.20 9.11
C GLY A 77 -5.40 7.58 8.07
N LYS A 78 -5.51 6.26 7.89
CA LYS A 78 -4.57 5.48 7.08
C LYS A 78 -4.34 6.06 5.68
N GLY A 79 -5.42 6.45 4.97
CA GLY A 79 -5.31 7.00 3.62
C GLY A 79 -4.47 8.29 3.58
N GLU A 80 -4.67 9.20 4.52
CA GLU A 80 -3.92 10.45 4.59
C GLU A 80 -2.46 10.21 5.00
N ALA A 81 -2.20 9.31 5.96
CA ALA A 81 -0.84 8.93 6.33
C ALA A 81 -0.06 8.33 5.14
N VAL A 82 -0.70 7.45 4.37
CA VAL A 82 -0.12 6.90 3.13
C VAL A 82 0.14 8.01 2.13
N ARG A 83 -0.84 8.88 1.86
CA ARG A 83 -0.73 9.98 0.90
C ARG A 83 0.42 10.94 1.28
N ALA A 84 0.45 11.38 2.53
CA ALA A 84 1.48 12.29 3.03
C ALA A 84 2.90 11.67 2.93
N GLY A 85 3.03 10.40 3.31
CA GLY A 85 4.29 9.67 3.20
C GLY A 85 4.74 9.49 1.76
N MET A 86 3.86 9.08 0.85
CA MET A 86 4.21 8.92 -0.57
C MET A 86 4.58 10.26 -1.21
N LEU A 87 3.84 11.34 -0.93
CA LEU A 87 4.21 12.68 -1.41
C LEU A 87 5.55 13.15 -0.85
N ALA A 88 5.86 12.86 0.42
CA ALA A 88 7.16 13.17 1.00
C ALA A 88 8.30 12.41 0.28
N ALA A 89 8.11 11.12 0.01
CA ALA A 89 9.07 10.30 -0.74
C ALA A 89 9.28 10.80 -2.18
N LEU A 90 8.19 11.15 -2.88
CA LEU A 90 8.25 11.69 -4.25
C LEU A 90 8.98 13.04 -4.31
N ARG A 91 8.76 13.93 -3.33
CA ARG A 91 9.44 15.25 -3.27
C ARG A 91 10.95 15.14 -3.12
N LEU A 92 11.48 14.08 -2.49
CA LEU A 92 12.92 13.84 -2.39
C LEU A 92 13.55 13.52 -3.74
N GLY A 93 12.77 12.98 -4.69
CA GLY A 93 13.23 12.68 -6.06
C GLY A 93 14.28 11.57 -6.16
N GLU A 94 14.50 10.81 -5.06
CA GLU A 94 15.53 9.76 -5.00
C GLU A 94 14.98 8.36 -5.31
N SER A 95 13.65 8.21 -5.31
CA SER A 95 12.99 6.91 -5.45
C SER A 95 12.54 6.67 -6.89
N GLU A 96 12.88 5.50 -7.42
CA GLU A 96 12.31 4.99 -8.68
C GLU A 96 10.92 4.40 -8.44
N PHE A 97 10.73 3.81 -7.25
CA PHE A 97 9.44 3.27 -6.83
C PHE A 97 9.06 3.83 -5.46
N VAL A 98 7.79 4.10 -5.29
CA VAL A 98 7.20 4.45 -4.00
C VAL A 98 5.98 3.57 -3.74
N GLY A 99 5.65 3.33 -2.48
CA GLY A 99 4.47 2.55 -2.17
C GLY A 99 4.16 2.53 -0.70
N PHE A 100 3.29 1.61 -0.28
CA PHE A 100 2.97 1.47 1.13
C PHE A 100 2.79 0.01 1.55
N TRP A 101 3.01 -0.23 2.83
CA TRP A 101 2.91 -1.54 3.46
C TRP A 101 2.24 -1.43 4.81
N ASP A 102 1.36 -2.39 5.13
CA ASP A 102 0.71 -2.42 6.43
C ASP A 102 1.71 -2.74 7.55
N ALA A 103 1.64 -1.98 8.65
CA ALA A 103 2.56 -2.08 9.78
C ALA A 103 2.50 -3.45 10.50
N ASP A 104 1.38 -4.17 10.36
CA ASP A 104 1.16 -5.47 11.02
C ASP A 104 1.90 -6.64 10.38
N LEU A 105 2.50 -6.40 9.18
CA LEU A 105 3.22 -7.41 8.41
C LEU A 105 2.39 -8.66 8.09
N ALA A 106 1.08 -8.49 7.91
CA ALA A 106 0.22 -9.55 7.38
C ALA A 106 0.70 -10.04 6.00
N THR A 107 1.26 -9.13 5.20
CA THR A 107 2.05 -9.43 4.01
C THR A 107 3.53 -9.38 4.40
N PRO A 108 4.29 -10.48 4.24
CA PRO A 108 5.73 -10.50 4.53
C PRO A 108 6.51 -9.49 3.67
N LEU A 109 7.57 -8.89 4.23
CA LEU A 109 8.41 -7.90 3.53
C LEU A 109 9.13 -8.48 2.30
N GLU A 110 9.39 -9.78 2.28
CA GLU A 110 9.97 -10.49 1.14
C GLU A 110 9.12 -10.36 -0.14
N ALA A 111 7.82 -10.13 -0.01
CA ALA A 111 6.94 -9.88 -1.14
C ALA A 111 7.26 -8.57 -1.89
N ILE A 112 7.97 -7.62 -1.27
CA ILE A 112 8.44 -6.39 -1.94
C ILE A 112 9.25 -6.75 -3.19
N GLY A 113 10.17 -7.71 -3.08
CA GLY A 113 10.96 -8.18 -4.22
C GLY A 113 10.15 -8.86 -5.32
N ASP A 114 9.06 -9.56 -4.94
CA ASP A 114 8.16 -10.15 -5.93
C ASP A 114 7.36 -9.06 -6.69
N LEU A 115 6.91 -8.00 -5.98
CA LEU A 115 6.22 -6.87 -6.61
C LEU A 115 7.16 -6.04 -7.52
N LEU A 116 8.39 -5.80 -7.09
CA LEU A 116 9.38 -5.04 -7.89
C LEU A 116 9.70 -5.75 -9.19
N ARG A 117 9.77 -7.08 -9.19
CA ARG A 117 10.06 -7.88 -10.40
C ARG A 117 9.01 -7.67 -11.50
N GLU A 118 7.74 -7.42 -11.16
CA GLU A 118 6.70 -7.14 -12.15
C GLU A 118 6.99 -5.86 -12.95
N PHE A 119 7.60 -4.85 -12.33
CA PHE A 119 8.03 -3.64 -13.04
C PHE A 119 9.22 -3.87 -13.97
N ASP A 120 10.13 -4.78 -13.58
CA ASP A 120 11.28 -5.15 -14.44
C ASP A 120 10.82 -5.93 -15.68
N GLU A 121 9.84 -6.82 -15.50
CA GLU A 121 9.31 -7.66 -16.58
C GLU A 121 8.36 -6.91 -17.51
N ARG A 122 7.73 -5.82 -17.03
CA ARG A 122 6.69 -5.05 -17.72
C ARG A 122 6.93 -3.54 -17.58
N PRO A 123 7.69 -2.93 -18.47
CA PRO A 123 8.03 -1.49 -18.38
C PRO A 123 6.81 -0.54 -18.38
N GLU A 124 5.68 -0.95 -18.98
CA GLU A 124 4.44 -0.19 -19.04
C GLU A 124 3.69 -0.13 -17.69
N VAL A 125 4.01 -1.04 -16.76
CA VAL A 125 3.31 -1.12 -15.48
C VAL A 125 3.65 0.07 -14.60
N GLN A 126 2.62 0.72 -14.07
CA GLN A 126 2.70 1.87 -13.18
C GLN A 126 2.38 1.52 -11.73
N MET A 127 1.59 0.46 -11.50
CA MET A 127 1.15 0.03 -10.18
C MET A 127 1.17 -1.49 -10.07
N VAL A 128 1.75 -2.00 -8.99
CA VAL A 128 1.69 -3.42 -8.61
C VAL A 128 1.16 -3.52 -7.18
N PHE A 129 0.18 -4.38 -6.96
CA PHE A 129 -0.32 -4.63 -5.63
C PHE A 129 -0.52 -6.13 -5.35
N GLY A 130 -0.33 -6.51 -4.09
CA GLY A 130 -0.55 -7.86 -3.64
C GLY A 130 -2.03 -8.21 -3.60
N SER A 131 -2.37 -9.48 -3.84
CA SER A 131 -3.73 -10.00 -3.74
C SER A 131 -3.78 -11.21 -2.82
N ARG A 132 -4.77 -11.21 -1.91
CA ARG A 132 -4.99 -12.27 -0.91
C ARG A 132 -5.87 -13.37 -1.44
N VAL A 133 -5.61 -13.76 -2.69
CA VAL A 133 -6.34 -14.86 -3.36
C VAL A 133 -5.87 -16.20 -2.81
N ARG A 134 -6.82 -17.06 -2.43
CA ARG A 134 -6.52 -18.45 -2.03
C ARG A 134 -6.38 -19.32 -3.27
N LEU A 135 -5.14 -19.56 -3.67
CA LEU A 135 -4.79 -20.46 -4.77
C LEU A 135 -4.09 -21.71 -4.23
N LEU A 136 -4.15 -22.81 -4.98
CA LEU A 136 -3.34 -24.01 -4.67
C LEU A 136 -1.86 -23.65 -4.71
N GLY A 137 -1.10 -24.10 -3.71
CA GLY A 137 0.32 -23.77 -3.58
C GLY A 137 0.63 -22.41 -2.95
N ARG A 138 -0.40 -21.70 -2.43
CA ARG A 138 -0.25 -20.43 -1.69
C ARG A 138 -0.68 -20.60 -0.23
N ASP A 139 0.04 -20.00 0.72
CA ASP A 139 -0.31 -20.01 2.15
C ASP A 139 -1.01 -18.69 2.53
N VAL A 140 -2.27 -18.56 2.12
CA VAL A 140 -3.12 -17.41 2.45
C VAL A 140 -4.15 -17.82 3.49
N ARG A 141 -3.95 -17.38 4.75
CA ARG A 141 -4.81 -17.71 5.89
C ARG A 141 -5.76 -16.57 6.18
N ARG A 142 -7.01 -16.69 5.76
CA ARG A 142 -8.07 -15.67 5.90
C ARG A 142 -9.32 -16.29 6.50
N LYS A 143 -9.97 -15.58 7.44
CA LYS A 143 -11.26 -15.99 8.00
C LYS A 143 -12.33 -16.07 6.90
N ALA A 144 -13.17 -17.13 6.92
CA ALA A 144 -14.17 -17.38 5.88
C ALA A 144 -15.13 -16.19 5.67
N SER A 145 -15.64 -15.59 6.74
CA SER A 145 -16.54 -14.43 6.65
C SER A 145 -15.90 -13.24 5.92
N ARG A 146 -14.64 -12.93 6.22
CA ARG A 146 -13.89 -11.88 5.51
C ARG A 146 -13.60 -12.23 4.07
N HIS A 147 -13.44 -13.51 3.77
CA HIS A 147 -13.24 -13.96 2.39
C HIS A 147 -14.47 -13.66 1.53
N TYR A 148 -15.68 -14.07 1.97
CA TYR A 148 -16.89 -13.88 1.17
C TYR A 148 -17.32 -12.40 1.06
N LEU A 149 -17.28 -11.65 2.17
CA LEU A 149 -17.57 -10.21 2.14
C LEU A 149 -16.57 -9.44 1.27
N GLY A 150 -15.29 -9.81 1.33
CA GLY A 150 -14.27 -9.22 0.48
C GLY A 150 -14.49 -9.49 -1.01
N ARG A 151 -14.98 -10.69 -1.36
CA ARG A 151 -15.33 -11.01 -2.77
C ARG A 151 -16.52 -10.21 -3.28
N LEU A 152 -17.56 -10.03 -2.45
CA LEU A 152 -18.70 -9.18 -2.81
C LEU A 152 -18.24 -7.74 -3.05
N PHE A 153 -17.43 -7.18 -2.15
CA PHE A 153 -16.85 -5.85 -2.28
C PHE A 153 -16.00 -5.74 -3.55
N ALA A 154 -15.12 -6.70 -3.80
CA ALA A 154 -14.27 -6.75 -4.98
C ALA A 154 -15.10 -6.80 -6.29
N THR A 155 -16.21 -7.56 -6.31
CA THR A 155 -17.10 -7.62 -7.47
C THR A 155 -17.73 -6.26 -7.77
N VAL A 156 -18.21 -5.55 -6.74
CA VAL A 156 -18.79 -4.20 -6.91
C VAL A 156 -17.72 -3.23 -7.44
N VAL A 157 -16.53 -3.22 -6.83
CA VAL A 157 -15.42 -2.36 -7.24
C VAL A 157 -14.96 -2.68 -8.67
N SER A 158 -14.79 -3.96 -9.01
CA SER A 158 -14.40 -4.42 -10.35
C SER A 158 -15.41 -3.97 -11.42
N THR A 159 -16.72 -4.12 -11.14
CA THR A 159 -17.78 -3.68 -12.05
C THR A 159 -17.77 -2.16 -12.22
N MET A 160 -17.59 -1.41 -11.14
CA MET A 160 -17.56 0.04 -11.13
C MET A 160 -16.36 0.60 -11.91
N LEU A 161 -15.18 0.04 -11.66
CA LEU A 161 -13.93 0.43 -12.32
C LEU A 161 -13.84 -0.12 -13.77
N ARG A 162 -14.69 -1.08 -14.14
CA ARG A 162 -14.58 -1.84 -15.40
C ARG A 162 -13.20 -2.49 -15.58
N LEU A 163 -12.58 -2.89 -14.47
CA LEU A 163 -11.28 -3.56 -14.43
C LEU A 163 -11.42 -4.91 -13.72
N PRO A 164 -10.73 -5.97 -14.16
CA PRO A 164 -10.80 -7.29 -13.55
C PRO A 164 -9.99 -7.39 -12.24
N VAL A 165 -10.21 -6.45 -11.30
CA VAL A 165 -9.52 -6.41 -10.00
C VAL A 165 -10.16 -7.34 -8.98
N TYR A 166 -9.36 -8.03 -8.20
CA TYR A 166 -9.81 -9.03 -7.23
C TYR A 166 -9.67 -8.58 -5.77
N ASP A 167 -8.59 -7.87 -5.40
CA ASP A 167 -8.33 -7.46 -4.01
C ASP A 167 -7.67 -6.07 -3.91
N THR A 168 -8.44 -5.04 -4.16
CA THR A 168 -7.95 -3.65 -4.08
C THR A 168 -7.52 -3.25 -2.67
N GLN A 169 -7.93 -3.98 -1.62
CA GLN A 169 -7.71 -3.63 -0.21
C GLN A 169 -6.50 -4.33 0.42
N CYS A 170 -5.62 -4.94 -0.38
CA CYS A 170 -4.37 -5.47 0.14
C CYS A 170 -3.41 -4.33 0.48
N GLY A 171 -2.93 -4.29 1.72
CA GLY A 171 -2.01 -3.25 2.22
C GLY A 171 -0.55 -3.43 1.80
N ALA A 172 -0.32 -3.89 0.57
CA ALA A 172 1.00 -4.08 -0.02
C ALA A 172 0.95 -3.59 -1.47
N LYS A 173 1.44 -2.38 -1.74
CA LYS A 173 1.37 -1.75 -3.06
C LYS A 173 2.61 -0.95 -3.37
N LEU A 174 3.06 -1.05 -4.62
CA LEU A 174 4.16 -0.27 -5.18
C LEU A 174 3.71 0.45 -6.45
N PHE A 175 4.31 1.61 -6.70
CA PHE A 175 4.03 2.47 -7.84
C PHE A 175 5.35 2.97 -8.44
N ARG A 176 5.40 3.22 -9.75
CA ARG A 176 6.49 4.03 -10.31
C ARG A 176 6.38 5.45 -9.79
N ALA A 177 7.52 6.02 -9.41
CA ALA A 177 7.62 7.40 -8.96
C ALA A 177 7.58 8.35 -10.17
N THR A 178 6.39 8.66 -10.65
CA THR A 178 6.17 9.51 -11.83
C THR A 178 5.49 10.82 -11.46
N PRO A 179 5.56 11.86 -12.31
CA PRO A 179 4.78 13.09 -12.13
C PRO A 179 3.28 12.83 -12.03
N GLU A 180 2.75 11.89 -12.84
CA GLU A 180 1.35 11.50 -12.84
C GLU A 180 0.91 10.93 -11.48
N LEU A 181 1.76 10.14 -10.83
CA LEU A 181 1.47 9.66 -9.47
C LEU A 181 1.39 10.82 -8.48
N THR A 182 2.25 11.83 -8.64
CA THR A 182 2.20 13.03 -7.79
C THR A 182 0.87 13.77 -7.97
N GLU A 183 0.35 13.88 -9.19
CA GLU A 183 -0.95 14.49 -9.48
C GLU A 183 -2.11 13.67 -8.90
N ILE A 184 -2.06 12.33 -9.02
CA ILE A 184 -3.04 11.41 -8.43
C ILE A 184 -3.12 11.59 -6.91
N LEU A 185 -1.99 11.87 -6.25
CA LEU A 185 -1.90 12.05 -4.81
C LEU A 185 -2.06 13.51 -4.35
N ALA A 186 -2.16 14.49 -5.25
CA ALA A 186 -2.16 15.92 -4.91
C ALA A 186 -3.29 16.30 -3.94
N GLU A 187 -4.53 15.85 -4.25
CA GLU A 187 -5.70 16.15 -3.43
C GLU A 187 -5.93 15.09 -2.34
N PRO A 188 -6.43 15.48 -1.15
CA PRO A 188 -6.85 14.55 -0.12
C PRO A 188 -7.83 13.50 -0.63
N PHE A 189 -7.79 12.29 -0.05
CA PHE A 189 -8.75 11.25 -0.41
C PHE A 189 -10.14 11.51 0.17
N LEU A 190 -11.17 11.14 -0.57
CA LEU A 190 -12.57 11.17 -0.13
C LEU A 190 -12.84 10.17 1.01
N SER A 191 -12.09 9.06 1.01
CA SER A 191 -12.23 7.99 1.99
C SER A 191 -10.94 7.76 2.76
N ARG A 192 -11.06 7.66 4.08
CA ARG A 192 -9.95 7.25 4.96
C ARG A 192 -9.59 5.77 4.82
N TRP A 193 -10.50 4.97 4.28
CA TRP A 193 -10.40 3.52 4.30
C TRP A 193 -10.29 2.88 2.90
N VAL A 194 -11.14 3.27 1.94
CA VAL A 194 -11.13 2.72 0.57
C VAL A 194 -10.38 3.62 -0.42
N PHE A 195 -9.38 4.35 0.07
CA PHE A 195 -8.50 5.18 -0.73
C PHE A 195 -7.76 4.40 -1.82
N ASP A 196 -7.54 3.11 -1.63
CA ASP A 196 -6.99 2.19 -2.63
C ASP A 196 -7.81 2.19 -3.93
N VAL A 197 -9.15 2.14 -3.80
CA VAL A 197 -10.07 2.21 -4.94
C VAL A 197 -10.02 3.60 -5.57
N GLU A 198 -9.89 4.64 -4.75
CA GLU A 198 -9.81 6.02 -5.23
C GLU A 198 -8.53 6.29 -6.03
N ILE A 199 -7.38 5.72 -5.64
CA ILE A 199 -6.15 5.82 -6.42
C ILE A 199 -6.38 5.26 -7.83
N ILE A 200 -6.99 4.08 -7.96
CA ILE A 200 -7.27 3.47 -9.27
C ILE A 200 -8.29 4.32 -10.06
N ALA A 201 -9.33 4.83 -9.39
CA ALA A 201 -10.33 5.69 -10.05
C ALA A 201 -9.71 7.01 -10.56
N ARG A 202 -8.80 7.61 -9.81
CA ARG A 202 -8.04 8.80 -10.23
C ARG A 202 -7.11 8.49 -11.41
N GLN A 203 -6.46 7.34 -11.42
CA GLN A 203 -5.65 6.86 -12.54
C GLN A 203 -6.53 6.64 -13.79
N MET A 204 -7.69 6.00 -13.64
CA MET A 204 -8.68 5.86 -14.72
C MET A 204 -9.05 7.21 -15.32
N ARG A 205 -9.36 8.20 -14.48
CA ARG A 205 -9.69 9.55 -14.94
C ARG A 205 -8.53 10.22 -15.68
N ALA A 206 -7.31 10.11 -15.15
CA ALA A 206 -6.10 10.66 -15.77
C ALA A 206 -5.82 10.03 -17.15
N SER A 207 -6.18 8.76 -17.32
CA SER A 207 -6.07 8.02 -18.60
C SER A 207 -7.27 8.20 -19.52
N GLY A 208 -8.14 9.22 -19.29
CA GLY A 208 -9.31 9.47 -20.12
C GLY A 208 -10.39 8.40 -20.04
N LEU A 209 -10.46 7.64 -18.94
CA LEU A 209 -11.35 6.50 -18.69
C LEU A 209 -11.11 5.30 -19.64
N ASP A 210 -9.92 5.20 -20.20
CA ASP A 210 -9.49 4.05 -21.00
C ASP A 210 -9.16 2.86 -20.10
N ALA A 211 -10.13 1.97 -19.93
CA ALA A 211 -9.97 0.77 -19.10
C ALA A 211 -8.91 -0.19 -19.63
N VAL A 212 -8.74 -0.28 -20.96
CA VAL A 212 -7.75 -1.17 -21.60
C VAL A 212 -6.34 -0.68 -21.29
N LEU A 213 -6.11 0.63 -21.40
CA LEU A 213 -4.82 1.23 -21.06
C LEU A 213 -4.49 1.03 -19.58
N VAL A 214 -5.45 1.29 -18.68
CA VAL A 214 -5.24 1.14 -17.25
C VAL A 214 -5.04 -0.32 -16.84
N GLU A 215 -5.71 -1.27 -17.47
CA GLU A 215 -5.50 -2.70 -17.25
C GLU A 215 -4.06 -3.13 -17.58
N GLN A 216 -3.44 -2.56 -18.61
CA GLN A 216 -2.04 -2.82 -18.95
C GLN A 216 -1.06 -2.19 -17.97
N GLN A 217 -1.45 -1.12 -17.27
CA GLN A 217 -0.62 -0.38 -16.32
C GLN A 217 -0.68 -0.92 -14.89
N ILE A 218 -1.60 -1.83 -14.57
CA ILE A 218 -1.81 -2.35 -13.23
C ILE A 218 -1.60 -3.86 -13.20
N VAL A 219 -0.82 -4.33 -12.24
CA VAL A 219 -0.65 -5.77 -11.98
C VAL A 219 -1.18 -6.10 -10.58
N GLU A 220 -2.07 -7.07 -10.51
CA GLU A 220 -2.52 -7.69 -9.26
C GLU A 220 -1.78 -9.01 -9.07
N LEU A 221 -0.82 -9.05 -8.12
CA LEU A 221 0.03 -10.19 -7.88
C LEU A 221 -0.50 -11.07 -6.74
N PRO A 222 -0.90 -12.33 -7.00
CA PRO A 222 -1.30 -13.26 -5.94
C PRO A 222 -0.15 -13.53 -4.98
N LEU A 223 -0.31 -13.13 -3.72
CA LEU A 223 0.71 -13.29 -2.68
C LEU A 223 1.02 -14.76 -2.43
N ARG A 224 2.29 -15.08 -2.18
CA ARG A 224 2.73 -16.44 -1.81
C ARG A 224 2.29 -16.79 -0.40
N ARG A 225 2.32 -15.80 0.50
CA ARG A 225 1.94 -15.92 1.89
C ARG A 225 1.22 -14.66 2.37
N TRP A 226 0.19 -14.86 3.16
CA TRP A 226 -0.50 -13.81 3.88
C TRP A 226 -1.13 -14.40 5.16
N ASP A 227 -0.90 -13.76 6.31
CA ASP A 227 -1.39 -14.21 7.61
C ASP A 227 -2.35 -13.17 8.20
N ASP A 228 -3.57 -13.61 8.61
CA ASP A 228 -4.53 -12.72 9.30
C ASP A 228 -4.02 -12.40 10.71
N VAL A 229 -3.56 -11.18 10.91
CA VAL A 229 -3.04 -10.73 12.22
C VAL A 229 -4.21 -10.38 13.13
N ALA A 230 -4.18 -10.86 14.38
CA ALA A 230 -5.19 -10.57 15.38
C ALA A 230 -5.21 -9.07 15.72
N GLY A 231 -6.41 -8.52 16.02
CA GLY A 231 -6.58 -7.11 16.41
C GLY A 231 -7.04 -6.18 15.27
N SER A 232 -7.57 -6.74 14.18
CA SER A 232 -8.22 -5.92 13.14
C SER A 232 -9.37 -5.11 13.71
N LYS A 233 -9.32 -3.79 13.50
CA LYS A 233 -10.28 -2.79 14.00
C LYS A 233 -11.51 -2.62 13.09
N VAL A 234 -11.79 -3.58 12.17
CA VAL A 234 -12.90 -3.46 11.21
C VAL A 234 -14.20 -3.96 11.80
N HIS A 235 -15.20 -3.09 11.88
CA HIS A 235 -16.56 -3.38 12.33
C HIS A 235 -17.52 -3.57 11.14
N ALA A 236 -18.67 -4.20 11.37
CA ALA A 236 -19.69 -4.39 10.31
C ALA A 236 -20.18 -3.05 9.71
N THR A 237 -20.25 -1.99 10.52
CA THR A 237 -20.59 -0.64 10.09
C THR A 237 -19.60 -0.04 9.09
N ASP A 238 -18.35 -0.49 9.12
CA ASP A 238 -17.32 0.03 8.23
C ASP A 238 -17.52 -0.46 6.79
N PHE A 239 -18.14 -1.63 6.62
CA PHE A 239 -18.53 -2.12 5.29
C PHE A 239 -19.59 -1.23 4.64
N VAL A 240 -20.59 -0.77 5.40
CA VAL A 240 -21.62 0.14 4.87
C VAL A 240 -20.98 1.46 4.46
N LYS A 241 -20.10 2.01 5.30
CA LYS A 241 -19.34 3.23 4.96
C LYS A 241 -18.50 3.03 3.72
N ALA A 242 -17.80 1.88 3.61
CA ALA A 242 -16.98 1.55 2.45
C ALA A 242 -17.81 1.54 1.15
N PHE A 243 -19.01 0.97 1.16
CA PHE A 243 -19.90 1.01 0.00
C PHE A 243 -20.34 2.44 -0.37
N VAL A 244 -20.70 3.26 0.62
CA VAL A 244 -21.06 4.67 0.40
C VAL A 244 -19.86 5.42 -0.21
N ASP A 245 -18.66 5.21 0.32
CA ASP A 245 -17.46 5.86 -0.20
C ASP A 245 -17.13 5.39 -1.62
N VAL A 246 -17.33 4.11 -1.94
CA VAL A 246 -17.18 3.58 -3.31
C VAL A 246 -18.14 4.28 -4.28
N VAL A 247 -19.41 4.49 -3.90
CA VAL A 247 -20.37 5.25 -4.73
C VAL A 247 -19.93 6.71 -4.88
N ARG A 248 -19.43 7.36 -3.81
CA ARG A 248 -18.92 8.75 -3.88
C ARG A 248 -17.72 8.86 -4.83
N ILE A 249 -16.79 7.88 -4.78
CA ILE A 249 -15.64 7.80 -5.67
C ILE A 249 -16.11 7.64 -7.12
N TRP A 250 -17.07 6.76 -7.37
CA TRP A 250 -17.64 6.56 -8.69
C TRP A 250 -18.25 7.85 -9.27
N LEU A 251 -19.11 8.51 -8.51
CA LEU A 251 -19.76 9.77 -8.94
C LEU A 251 -18.75 10.90 -9.15
N ARG A 252 -17.60 10.88 -8.52
CA ARG A 252 -16.59 11.94 -8.59
C ARG A 252 -15.63 11.75 -9.76
N TYR A 253 -15.26 10.51 -10.09
CA TYR A 253 -14.12 10.23 -10.97
C TYR A 253 -14.49 9.44 -12.23
N LEU A 254 -15.58 8.68 -12.22
CA LEU A 254 -16.00 7.78 -13.30
C LEU A 254 -17.36 8.15 -13.87
#